data_24dd2450741ab2c38aa954b23272acdd
#
_entry.id   24dd2450741ab2c38aa954b23272acdd
#
_cell.length_a   1.000
_cell.length_b   1.000
_cell.length_c   1.000
_cell.angle_alpha   90.00
_cell.angle_beta   90.00
_cell.angle_gamma   90.00
#
_symmetry.space_group_name_H-M   'P 1'
#
loop_
_entity.id
_entity.type
_entity.pdbx_description
1 polymer ?
#
loop_
_entity_poly.entity_id
_entity_poly.type
_entity_poly.pdbx_seq_one_letter_code
_entity_poly.pdbx_strand_id
1 'polypeptide(L)'
;MKKILALTLALVFVLALVSCGEKPDVKGEGVMTYDEYVAAELDSKVVIETYVQAKQSWWDNQVTVYSQDKDGAYFLYNMACSEEDYAKLTPGTKIKVEGYKSAWSGEVEIIDATFVIEDGNYIAKAFDVTSLLGTDDLIKHQNEFVSFKGMTVVASKNADGEDVPFLYNWDGSGSEENNSDLYFNVSLDGKTYNFTVESYLCDKTTEVYSAVKNLKIGDTIDMEGFLYWYNGVNPHITSVKVK
;
A
#
# COMPACT_ATOMS: atom_id res chain seq x y z
N MET A 1 23.99 -11.23 -69.83
CA MET A 1 24.28 -11.80 -68.50
C MET A 1 23.50 -10.99 -67.50
N LYS A 2 22.32 -11.47 -67.08
CA LYS A 2 21.43 -10.83 -66.10
C LYS A 2 21.75 -11.39 -64.72
N LYS A 3 22.20 -10.54 -63.80
CA LYS A 3 22.40 -10.89 -62.39
C LYS A 3 21.07 -10.77 -61.67
N ILE A 4 20.55 -11.88 -61.19
CA ILE A 4 19.36 -11.94 -60.33
C ILE A 4 19.83 -11.71 -58.90
N LEU A 5 19.36 -10.64 -58.27
CA LEU A 5 19.61 -10.33 -56.88
C LEU A 5 18.47 -10.95 -56.06
N ALA A 6 18.77 -12.00 -55.32
CA ALA A 6 17.81 -12.62 -54.40
C ALA A 6 17.75 -11.82 -53.08
N LEU A 7 16.61 -11.21 -52.85
CA LEU A 7 16.31 -10.51 -51.60
C LEU A 7 15.72 -11.52 -50.60
N THR A 8 16.50 -11.96 -49.63
CA THR A 8 16.04 -12.80 -48.51
C THR A 8 15.36 -11.95 -47.48
N LEU A 9 14.03 -12.05 -47.41
CA LEU A 9 13.20 -11.43 -46.37
C LEU A 9 13.31 -12.29 -45.11
N ALA A 10 14.08 -11.83 -44.12
CA ALA A 10 14.14 -12.46 -42.81
C ALA A 10 12.88 -12.08 -42.02
N LEU A 11 11.96 -13.02 -41.88
CA LEU A 11 10.76 -12.90 -41.07
C LEU A 11 11.17 -13.07 -39.59
N VAL A 12 11.32 -11.98 -38.86
CA VAL A 12 11.52 -12.01 -37.40
C VAL A 12 10.20 -12.35 -36.75
N PHE A 13 10.03 -13.58 -36.32
CA PHE A 13 8.94 -13.97 -35.43
C PHE A 13 9.23 -13.42 -34.03
N VAL A 14 8.60 -12.31 -33.69
CA VAL A 14 8.52 -11.87 -32.29
C VAL A 14 7.52 -12.80 -31.58
N LEU A 15 8.05 -13.79 -30.85
CA LEU A 15 7.27 -14.54 -29.89
C LEU A 15 6.87 -13.59 -28.77
N ALA A 16 5.66 -13.03 -28.86
CA ALA A 16 5.02 -12.40 -27.72
C ALA A 16 4.77 -13.51 -26.69
N LEU A 17 5.55 -13.49 -25.62
CA LEU A 17 5.23 -14.24 -24.41
C LEU A 17 3.90 -13.68 -23.89
N VAL A 18 2.82 -14.41 -24.12
CA VAL A 18 1.54 -14.12 -23.47
C VAL A 18 1.75 -14.46 -22.01
N SER A 19 2.21 -13.47 -21.24
CA SER A 19 2.04 -13.47 -19.80
C SER A 19 0.54 -13.51 -19.52
N CYS A 20 0.09 -14.45 -18.73
CA CYS A 20 -1.31 -14.58 -18.30
C CYS A 20 -1.57 -13.56 -17.18
N GLY A 21 -1.24 -12.28 -17.41
CA GLY A 21 -1.54 -11.15 -16.54
C GLY A 21 -2.88 -10.52 -16.93
N GLU A 22 -3.58 -9.96 -15.99
CA GLU A 22 -4.75 -9.12 -16.26
C GLU A 22 -4.33 -8.00 -17.23
N LYS A 23 -5.28 -7.58 -18.10
CA LYS A 23 -4.98 -6.48 -19.01
C LYS A 23 -4.80 -5.19 -18.20
N PRO A 24 -3.83 -4.32 -18.58
CA PRO A 24 -3.65 -3.02 -17.95
C PRO A 24 -4.96 -2.21 -17.94
N ASP A 25 -5.11 -1.33 -16.96
CA ASP A 25 -6.24 -0.40 -16.94
C ASP A 25 -6.13 0.59 -18.11
N VAL A 26 -7.23 0.75 -18.86
CA VAL A 26 -7.31 1.77 -19.90
C VAL A 26 -7.56 3.11 -19.24
N LYS A 27 -6.59 4.01 -19.31
CA LYS A 27 -6.67 5.35 -18.72
C LYS A 27 -7.44 6.32 -19.62
N GLY A 28 -8.13 7.26 -19.00
CA GLY A 28 -8.80 8.36 -19.70
C GLY A 28 -7.82 9.35 -20.36
N GLU A 29 -8.33 10.24 -21.19
CA GLU A 29 -7.51 11.30 -21.80
C GLU A 29 -6.88 12.20 -20.73
N GLY A 30 -5.57 12.43 -20.84
CA GLY A 30 -4.79 13.25 -19.90
C GLY A 30 -4.53 12.61 -18.54
N VAL A 31 -4.81 11.31 -18.39
CA VAL A 31 -4.51 10.53 -17.19
C VAL A 31 -3.22 9.76 -17.40
N MET A 32 -2.33 9.81 -16.41
CA MET A 32 -1.04 9.10 -16.43
C MET A 32 -1.26 7.59 -16.24
N THR A 33 -0.48 6.80 -16.96
CA THR A 33 -0.24 5.39 -16.59
C THR A 33 0.57 5.33 -15.31
N TYR A 34 0.61 4.16 -14.65
CA TYR A 34 1.44 3.99 -13.46
C TYR A 34 2.93 4.23 -13.73
N ASP A 35 3.44 3.74 -14.88
CA ASP A 35 4.83 3.98 -15.29
C ASP A 35 5.14 5.48 -15.48
N GLU A 36 4.22 6.24 -16.07
CA GLU A 36 4.36 7.70 -16.22
C GLU A 36 4.34 8.40 -14.86
N TYR A 37 3.46 7.97 -13.94
CA TYR A 37 3.45 8.48 -12.56
C TYR A 37 4.76 8.16 -11.83
N VAL A 38 5.26 6.93 -11.93
CA VAL A 38 6.54 6.56 -11.31
C VAL A 38 7.69 7.40 -11.86
N ALA A 39 7.72 7.64 -13.19
CA ALA A 39 8.75 8.43 -13.85
C ALA A 39 8.61 9.96 -13.64
N ALA A 40 7.45 10.44 -13.18
CA ALA A 40 7.24 11.87 -12.93
C ALA A 40 8.18 12.38 -11.83
N GLU A 41 8.68 13.60 -12.00
CA GLU A 41 9.54 14.24 -11.00
C GLU A 41 8.74 14.59 -9.73
N LEU A 42 9.41 14.67 -8.59
CA LEU A 42 8.82 15.21 -7.36
C LEU A 42 8.40 16.67 -7.60
N ASP A 43 7.39 17.11 -6.88
CA ASP A 43 6.73 18.43 -6.99
C ASP A 43 6.04 18.70 -8.34
N SER A 44 6.00 17.70 -9.25
CA SER A 44 5.25 17.82 -10.50
C SER A 44 3.76 17.50 -10.29
N LYS A 45 2.94 18.19 -11.10
CA LYS A 45 1.51 17.93 -11.16
C LYS A 45 1.26 16.56 -11.79
N VAL A 46 0.40 15.77 -11.17
CA VAL A 46 0.00 14.44 -11.63
C VAL A 46 -1.52 14.34 -11.73
N VAL A 47 -1.98 13.56 -12.71
CA VAL A 47 -3.40 13.21 -12.88
C VAL A 47 -3.47 11.71 -13.04
N ILE A 48 -4.17 11.04 -12.13
CA ILE A 48 -4.29 9.57 -12.11
C ILE A 48 -5.76 9.14 -12.03
N GLU A 49 -6.04 7.93 -12.44
CA GLU A 49 -7.26 7.19 -12.14
C GLU A 49 -6.88 5.96 -11.30
N THR A 50 -7.58 5.77 -10.19
CA THR A 50 -7.30 4.70 -9.24
C THR A 50 -8.58 4.26 -8.53
N TYR A 51 -8.49 3.24 -7.68
CA TYR A 51 -9.63 2.73 -6.92
C TYR A 51 -9.31 2.74 -5.43
N VAL A 52 -10.21 3.30 -4.64
CA VAL A 52 -10.10 3.31 -3.18
C VAL A 52 -9.99 1.86 -2.68
N GLN A 53 -8.98 1.57 -1.86
CA GLN A 53 -8.84 0.28 -1.19
C GLN A 53 -9.14 0.41 0.29
N ALA A 54 -8.67 1.49 0.91
CA ALA A 54 -8.99 1.88 2.28
C ALA A 54 -8.84 3.39 2.44
N LYS A 55 -9.37 3.92 3.52
CA LYS A 55 -9.23 5.34 3.87
C LYS A 55 -9.09 5.50 5.37
N GLN A 56 -8.36 6.52 5.77
CA GLN A 56 -8.29 6.96 7.16
C GLN A 56 -9.56 7.71 7.57
N SER A 57 -9.70 7.98 8.84
CA SER A 57 -10.76 8.82 9.40
C SER A 57 -10.78 10.20 8.74
N TRP A 58 -11.99 10.68 8.45
CA TRP A 58 -12.16 12.05 7.98
C TRP A 58 -11.82 13.08 9.06
N TRP A 59 -11.08 14.10 8.68
CA TRP A 59 -10.71 15.18 9.57
C TRP A 59 -10.51 16.48 8.79
N ASP A 60 -11.06 17.58 9.27
CA ASP A 60 -10.84 18.94 8.77
C ASP A 60 -10.97 19.07 7.23
N ASN A 61 -12.04 18.51 6.66
CA ASN A 61 -12.28 18.46 5.20
C ASN A 61 -11.20 17.74 4.40
N GLN A 62 -10.54 16.76 4.99
CA GLN A 62 -9.49 15.97 4.36
C GLN A 62 -9.66 14.48 4.65
N VAL A 63 -9.08 13.67 3.79
CA VAL A 63 -8.97 12.22 3.96
C VAL A 63 -7.68 11.70 3.35
N THR A 64 -6.99 10.84 4.05
CA THR A 64 -5.90 10.03 3.49
C THR A 64 -6.46 8.73 2.93
N VAL A 65 -6.09 8.38 1.70
CA VAL A 65 -6.63 7.21 0.98
C VAL A 65 -5.50 6.33 0.49
N TYR A 66 -5.61 5.04 0.77
CA TYR A 66 -4.84 3.97 0.14
C TYR A 66 -5.60 3.54 -1.10
N SER A 67 -5.00 3.72 -2.26
CA SER A 67 -5.65 3.44 -3.53
C SER A 67 -4.76 2.61 -4.44
N GLN A 68 -5.39 1.78 -5.27
CA GLN A 68 -4.67 0.87 -6.16
C GLN A 68 -5.50 0.60 -7.40
N ASP A 69 -4.86 0.53 -8.56
CA ASP A 69 -5.41 0.00 -9.79
C ASP A 69 -4.74 -1.35 -10.13
N LYS A 70 -4.85 -1.80 -11.37
CA LYS A 70 -4.23 -3.07 -11.79
C LYS A 70 -2.74 -2.98 -12.06
N ASP A 71 -2.23 -1.77 -12.21
CA ASP A 71 -0.86 -1.51 -12.65
C ASP A 71 0.02 -1.05 -11.47
N GLY A 72 -0.58 -0.47 -10.40
CA GLY A 72 0.15 -0.04 -9.22
C GLY A 72 -0.72 0.65 -8.17
N ALA A 73 -0.07 1.20 -7.15
CA ALA A 73 -0.74 1.78 -6.00
C ALA A 73 -0.27 3.20 -5.70
N TYR A 74 -1.16 3.97 -5.05
CA TYR A 74 -0.94 5.38 -4.76
C TYR A 74 -1.41 5.70 -3.33
N PHE A 75 -0.62 6.47 -2.62
CA PHE A 75 -0.97 7.03 -1.33
C PHE A 75 -1.39 8.49 -1.50
N LEU A 76 -2.66 8.79 -1.21
CA LEU A 76 -3.25 10.12 -1.35
C LEU A 76 -3.30 10.76 0.02
N TYR A 77 -2.31 11.59 0.33
CA TYR A 77 -2.17 12.18 1.65
C TYR A 77 -3.02 13.44 1.80
N ASN A 78 -3.87 13.47 2.83
CA ASN A 78 -4.72 14.61 3.18
C ASN A 78 -5.46 15.22 1.97
N MET A 79 -6.00 14.34 1.10
CA MET A 79 -6.78 14.76 -0.06
C MET A 79 -8.02 15.55 0.36
N ALA A 80 -8.29 16.69 -0.27
CA ALA A 80 -9.46 17.53 0.00
C ALA A 80 -10.75 16.72 -0.20
N CYS A 81 -11.59 16.65 0.84
CA CYS A 81 -12.76 15.79 0.84
C CYS A 81 -13.85 16.34 1.75
N SER A 82 -15.06 16.59 1.21
CA SER A 82 -16.22 16.91 2.02
C SER A 82 -16.68 15.67 2.82
N GLU A 83 -17.40 15.89 3.93
CA GLU A 83 -17.98 14.79 4.70
C GLU A 83 -18.96 13.95 3.85
N GLU A 84 -19.71 14.61 2.96
CA GLU A 84 -20.62 13.93 2.02
C GLU A 84 -19.86 13.00 1.05
N ASP A 85 -18.75 13.47 0.47
CA ASP A 85 -17.95 12.67 -0.46
C ASP A 85 -17.16 11.59 0.27
N TYR A 86 -16.71 11.86 1.51
CA TYR A 86 -16.10 10.84 2.35
C TYR A 86 -16.98 9.59 2.50
N ALA A 87 -18.28 9.78 2.69
CA ALA A 87 -19.21 8.65 2.80
C ALA A 87 -19.29 7.80 1.52
N LYS A 88 -19.00 8.38 0.35
CA LYS A 88 -19.02 7.71 -0.96
C LYS A 88 -17.71 6.98 -1.29
N LEU A 89 -16.60 7.35 -0.66
CA LEU A 89 -15.29 6.72 -0.85
C LEU A 89 -15.23 5.35 -0.14
N THR A 90 -15.93 4.36 -0.70
CA THR A 90 -15.91 2.98 -0.20
C THR A 90 -14.90 2.14 -0.97
N PRO A 91 -14.41 1.02 -0.41
CA PRO A 91 -13.51 0.12 -1.14
C PRO A 91 -14.07 -0.26 -2.51
N GLY A 92 -13.25 -0.12 -3.54
CA GLY A 92 -13.59 -0.34 -4.94
C GLY A 92 -14.06 0.90 -5.70
N THR A 93 -14.40 2.01 -5.04
CA THR A 93 -14.82 3.25 -5.72
C THR A 93 -13.71 3.78 -6.62
N LYS A 94 -14.03 3.98 -7.91
CA LYS A 94 -13.11 4.63 -8.87
C LYS A 94 -13.09 6.12 -8.64
N ILE A 95 -11.89 6.69 -8.59
CA ILE A 95 -11.66 8.13 -8.50
C ILE A 95 -10.62 8.58 -9.52
N LYS A 96 -10.83 9.75 -10.09
CA LYS A 96 -9.81 10.50 -10.83
C LYS A 96 -9.28 11.57 -9.91
N VAL A 97 -7.96 11.58 -9.71
CA VAL A 97 -7.26 12.45 -8.77
C VAL A 97 -6.31 13.37 -9.51
N GLU A 98 -6.28 14.63 -9.10
CA GLU A 98 -5.32 15.63 -9.53
C GLU A 98 -4.62 16.18 -8.29
N GLY A 99 -3.29 16.20 -8.31
CA GLY A 99 -2.47 16.67 -7.18
C GLY A 99 -1.01 16.81 -7.57
N TYR A 100 -0.12 16.78 -6.58
CA TYR A 100 1.32 16.90 -6.79
C TYR A 100 2.03 15.69 -6.20
N LYS A 101 2.94 15.07 -6.97
CA LYS A 101 3.79 13.98 -6.49
C LYS A 101 4.76 14.52 -5.46
N SER A 102 4.82 13.88 -4.31
CA SER A 102 5.71 14.25 -3.21
C SER A 102 6.38 13.03 -2.62
N ALA A 103 7.32 13.25 -1.71
CA ALA A 103 7.92 12.19 -0.93
C ALA A 103 8.15 12.65 0.52
N TRP A 104 7.78 11.81 1.47
CA TRP A 104 7.98 12.03 2.89
C TRP A 104 8.65 10.82 3.54
N SER A 105 9.86 10.99 4.06
CA SER A 105 10.59 9.91 4.77
C SER A 105 10.69 8.58 4.00
N GLY A 106 10.73 8.64 2.66
CA GLY A 106 10.77 7.47 1.78
C GLY A 106 9.41 7.01 1.25
N GLU A 107 8.29 7.52 1.81
CA GLU A 107 6.96 7.33 1.23
C GLU A 107 6.80 8.23 0.01
N VAL A 108 6.30 7.67 -1.10
CA VAL A 108 5.90 8.43 -2.29
C VAL A 108 4.39 8.65 -2.25
N GLU A 109 3.98 9.91 -2.20
CA GLU A 109 2.61 10.32 -1.97
C GLU A 109 2.13 11.34 -2.99
N ILE A 110 0.82 11.53 -3.07
CA ILE A 110 0.20 12.63 -3.80
C ILE A 110 -0.42 13.58 -2.77
N ILE A 111 0.03 14.83 -2.79
CA ILE A 111 -0.40 15.90 -1.87
C ILE A 111 -1.22 16.97 -2.60
N ASP A 112 -1.86 17.86 -1.84
CA ASP A 112 -2.72 18.93 -2.37
C ASP A 112 -3.73 18.42 -3.39
N ALA A 113 -4.22 17.20 -3.14
CA ALA A 113 -5.03 16.46 -4.09
C ALA A 113 -6.52 16.83 -4.00
N THR A 114 -7.16 16.82 -5.16
CA THR A 114 -8.61 16.84 -5.34
C THR A 114 -9.04 15.65 -6.17
N PHE A 115 -10.32 15.29 -6.13
CA PHE A 115 -10.81 14.14 -6.88
C PHE A 115 -12.22 14.35 -7.42
N VAL A 116 -12.58 13.49 -8.38
CA VAL A 116 -13.95 13.24 -8.81
C VAL A 116 -14.20 11.73 -8.78
N ILE A 117 -15.41 11.36 -8.38
CA ILE A 117 -15.84 9.95 -8.41
C ILE A 117 -16.26 9.61 -9.84
N GLU A 118 -15.82 8.47 -10.33
CA GLU A 118 -16.11 7.96 -11.66
C GLU A 118 -16.80 6.59 -11.59
N ASP A 119 -17.41 6.18 -12.71
CA ASP A 119 -17.96 4.83 -12.85
C ASP A 119 -16.82 3.80 -12.92
N GLY A 120 -16.94 2.75 -12.13
CA GLY A 120 -15.97 1.66 -12.07
C GLY A 120 -15.87 1.05 -10.69
N ASN A 121 -15.37 -0.18 -10.64
CA ASN A 121 -15.12 -0.85 -9.38
C ASN A 121 -13.95 -1.82 -9.51
N TYR A 122 -13.01 -1.74 -8.58
CA TYR A 122 -11.90 -2.69 -8.46
C TYR A 122 -11.44 -2.79 -7.01
N ILE A 123 -11.34 -4.01 -6.51
CA ILE A 123 -10.76 -4.31 -5.20
C ILE A 123 -9.53 -5.17 -5.44
N ALA A 124 -8.36 -4.67 -5.02
CA ALA A 124 -7.10 -5.38 -5.13
C ALA A 124 -7.10 -6.65 -4.26
N LYS A 125 -6.40 -7.66 -4.74
CA LYS A 125 -6.06 -8.84 -3.92
C LYS A 125 -4.68 -8.63 -3.32
N ALA A 126 -4.53 -9.00 -2.06
CA ALA A 126 -3.23 -8.90 -1.40
C ALA A 126 -2.15 -9.70 -2.14
N PHE A 127 -1.10 -9.02 -2.58
CA PHE A 127 0.07 -9.65 -3.19
C PHE A 127 1.02 -10.16 -2.10
N ASP A 128 1.46 -11.42 -2.20
CA ASP A 128 2.35 -12.00 -1.20
C ASP A 128 3.78 -11.50 -1.37
N VAL A 129 4.21 -10.62 -0.49
CA VAL A 129 5.57 -10.05 -0.48
C VAL A 129 6.47 -10.67 0.58
N THR A 130 6.07 -11.78 1.22
CA THR A 130 6.83 -12.40 2.31
C THR A 130 8.28 -12.68 1.93
N SER A 131 8.51 -13.23 0.73
CA SER A 131 9.86 -13.54 0.24
C SER A 131 10.68 -12.32 -0.18
N LEU A 132 10.06 -11.16 -0.33
CA LEU A 132 10.72 -9.90 -0.69
C LEU A 132 11.20 -9.11 0.53
N LEU A 133 10.77 -9.49 1.74
CA LEU A 133 11.21 -8.82 2.97
C LEU A 133 12.73 -8.80 3.10
N GLY A 134 13.29 -7.59 3.25
CA GLY A 134 14.72 -7.37 3.37
C GLY A 134 15.50 -7.42 2.05
N THR A 135 14.80 -7.39 0.91
CA THR A 135 15.38 -7.22 -0.44
C THR A 135 15.08 -5.84 -1.01
N ASP A 136 15.89 -5.40 -1.98
CA ASP A 136 15.69 -4.12 -2.68
C ASP A 136 14.45 -4.14 -3.60
N ASP A 137 13.93 -5.32 -3.91
CA ASP A 137 12.77 -5.45 -4.79
C ASP A 137 11.45 -5.09 -4.09
N LEU A 138 11.42 -5.11 -2.75
CA LEU A 138 10.22 -4.82 -1.98
C LEU A 138 9.66 -3.41 -2.26
N ILE A 139 10.53 -2.41 -2.47
CA ILE A 139 10.12 -1.03 -2.76
C ILE A 139 9.27 -0.89 -4.04
N LYS A 140 9.35 -1.83 -4.97
CA LYS A 140 8.55 -1.83 -6.20
C LYS A 140 7.06 -2.05 -5.93
N HIS A 141 6.72 -2.53 -4.74
CA HIS A 141 5.35 -2.78 -4.27
C HIS A 141 4.88 -1.72 -3.26
N GLN A 142 5.59 -0.57 -3.17
CA GLN A 142 5.19 0.52 -2.28
C GLN A 142 3.73 0.90 -2.51
N ASN A 143 2.98 1.10 -1.41
CA ASN A 143 1.56 1.42 -1.37
C ASN A 143 0.59 0.31 -1.80
N GLU A 144 1.07 -0.79 -2.37
CA GLU A 144 0.20 -1.91 -2.74
C GLU A 144 -0.43 -2.57 -1.51
N PHE A 145 -1.62 -3.14 -1.73
CA PHE A 145 -2.24 -4.06 -0.79
C PHE A 145 -1.51 -5.39 -0.85
N VAL A 146 -0.87 -5.77 0.26
CA VAL A 146 0.07 -6.90 0.34
C VAL A 146 -0.27 -7.87 1.46
N SER A 147 0.31 -9.08 1.40
CA SER A 147 0.26 -10.05 2.48
C SER A 147 1.65 -10.51 2.92
N PHE A 148 1.74 -10.85 4.20
CA PHE A 148 2.91 -11.43 4.86
C PHE A 148 2.48 -12.74 5.54
N LYS A 149 3.15 -13.84 5.26
CA LYS A 149 2.73 -15.17 5.70
C LYS A 149 3.74 -15.84 6.59
N GLY A 150 3.24 -16.53 7.64
CA GLY A 150 4.06 -17.36 8.50
C GLY A 150 5.06 -16.58 9.35
N MET A 151 4.76 -15.32 9.66
CA MET A 151 5.61 -14.48 10.49
C MET A 151 5.48 -14.89 11.96
N THR A 152 6.58 -14.87 12.70
CA THR A 152 6.57 -15.18 14.14
C THR A 152 6.59 -13.89 14.96
N VAL A 153 5.63 -13.71 15.86
CA VAL A 153 5.61 -12.57 16.80
C VAL A 153 6.81 -12.65 17.75
N VAL A 154 7.59 -11.57 17.81
CA VAL A 154 8.74 -11.46 18.71
C VAL A 154 8.57 -10.28 19.66
N ALA A 155 9.32 -10.28 20.75
CA ALA A 155 9.19 -9.28 21.80
C ALA A 155 9.50 -7.85 21.30
N SER A 156 8.67 -6.90 21.74
CA SER A 156 9.01 -5.48 21.87
C SER A 156 9.39 -5.20 23.34
N LYS A 157 10.14 -4.12 23.60
CA LYS A 157 10.44 -3.68 24.97
C LYS A 157 9.55 -2.51 25.34
N ASN A 158 8.79 -2.65 26.44
CA ASN A 158 8.04 -1.52 26.99
C ASN A 158 8.98 -0.54 27.77
N ALA A 159 8.41 0.52 28.33
CA ALA A 159 9.17 1.54 29.07
C ALA A 159 9.89 0.97 30.31
N ASP A 160 9.38 -0.11 30.90
CA ASP A 160 9.97 -0.80 32.06
C ASP A 160 11.04 -1.84 31.64
N GLY A 161 11.27 -2.01 30.33
CA GLY A 161 12.22 -2.98 29.78
C GLY A 161 11.68 -4.41 29.72
N GLU A 162 10.39 -4.62 29.95
CA GLU A 162 9.75 -5.92 29.89
C GLU A 162 9.43 -6.34 28.45
N ASP A 163 9.41 -7.64 28.21
CA ASP A 163 9.01 -8.23 26.94
C ASP A 163 7.50 -8.21 26.78
N VAL A 164 7.02 -7.50 25.74
CA VAL A 164 5.60 -7.41 25.39
C VAL A 164 5.39 -7.74 23.91
N PRO A 165 4.22 -8.27 23.50
CA PRO A 165 3.98 -8.62 22.10
C PRO A 165 3.74 -7.43 21.20
N PHE A 166 3.34 -6.26 21.73
CA PHE A 166 3.11 -5.02 21.01
C PHE A 166 3.31 -3.82 21.94
N LEU A 167 3.39 -2.63 21.35
CA LEU A 167 3.42 -1.34 22.03
C LEU A 167 2.25 -0.46 21.56
N TYR A 168 1.71 0.35 22.47
CA TYR A 168 0.93 1.53 22.09
C TYR A 168 1.89 2.66 21.73
N ASN A 169 1.78 3.24 20.55
CA ASN A 169 2.76 4.09 19.92
C ASN A 169 4.15 3.43 19.77
N TRP A 170 5.00 4.01 18.95
CA TRP A 170 6.33 3.47 18.64
C TRP A 170 7.26 3.38 19.86
N ASP A 171 7.03 4.20 20.89
CA ASP A 171 7.84 4.33 22.10
C ASP A 171 7.15 3.77 23.37
N GLY A 172 5.95 3.20 23.24
CA GLY A 172 5.18 2.68 24.35
C GLY A 172 4.44 3.75 25.17
N SER A 173 4.43 5.02 24.75
CA SER A 173 3.80 6.13 25.47
C SER A 173 2.27 6.20 25.33
N GLY A 174 1.71 5.40 24.41
CA GLY A 174 0.29 5.44 24.09
C GLY A 174 -0.58 4.60 25.00
N SER A 175 -1.88 4.56 24.67
CA SER A 175 -2.88 3.73 25.35
C SER A 175 -4.05 3.43 24.42
N GLU A 176 -4.81 2.38 24.74
CA GLU A 176 -6.08 2.09 24.05
C GLU A 176 -7.12 3.20 24.26
N GLU A 177 -7.13 3.81 25.44
CA GLU A 177 -8.06 4.88 25.75
C GLU A 177 -7.92 6.05 24.77
N ASN A 178 -6.67 6.40 24.45
CA ASN A 178 -6.32 7.45 23.50
C ASN A 178 -6.39 7.00 22.04
N ASN A 179 -6.84 5.78 21.75
CA ASN A 179 -6.86 5.20 20.40
C ASN A 179 -5.48 5.29 19.72
N SER A 180 -4.42 4.91 20.45
CA SER A 180 -3.06 4.97 19.93
C SER A 180 -2.78 3.87 18.93
N ASP A 181 -1.85 4.12 18.01
CA ASP A 181 -1.33 3.10 17.08
C ASP A 181 -0.76 1.89 17.84
N LEU A 182 -0.82 0.73 17.21
CA LEU A 182 -0.17 -0.48 17.73
C LEU A 182 1.06 -0.81 16.88
N TYR A 183 2.20 -0.92 17.55
CA TYR A 183 3.46 -1.34 16.95
C TYR A 183 3.83 -2.73 17.46
N PHE A 184 4.15 -3.65 16.57
CA PHE A 184 4.53 -4.99 16.94
C PHE A 184 5.64 -5.54 16.04
N ASN A 185 6.49 -6.37 16.64
CA ASN A 185 7.61 -6.96 15.97
C ASN A 185 7.30 -8.40 15.55
N VAL A 186 7.70 -8.74 14.34
CA VAL A 186 7.64 -10.11 13.82
C VAL A 186 8.97 -10.52 13.22
N SER A 187 9.27 -11.81 13.20
CA SER A 187 10.48 -12.33 12.59
C SER A 187 10.20 -13.28 11.43
N LEU A 188 11.10 -13.24 10.46
CA LEU A 188 11.19 -14.19 9.35
C LEU A 188 12.68 -14.49 9.13
N ASP A 189 13.05 -15.77 9.08
CA ASP A 189 14.43 -16.25 8.84
C ASP A 189 15.47 -15.56 9.73
N GLY A 190 15.11 -15.31 11.01
CA GLY A 190 15.99 -14.72 12.01
C GLY A 190 16.15 -13.19 11.89
N LYS A 191 15.47 -12.53 10.97
CA LYS A 191 15.38 -11.07 10.88
C LYS A 191 14.09 -10.58 11.50
N THR A 192 14.16 -9.44 12.20
CA THR A 192 12.99 -8.80 12.82
C THR A 192 12.53 -7.63 11.98
N TYR A 193 11.20 -7.51 11.84
CA TYR A 193 10.52 -6.44 11.13
C TYR A 193 9.46 -5.83 12.04
N ASN A 194 9.28 -4.51 11.96
CA ASN A 194 8.27 -3.79 12.73
C ASN A 194 7.07 -3.45 11.85
N PHE A 195 5.87 -3.71 12.34
CA PHE A 195 4.61 -3.47 11.66
C PHE A 195 3.69 -2.63 12.53
N THR A 196 2.78 -1.90 11.88
CA THR A 196 1.90 -0.94 12.55
C THR A 196 0.44 -1.22 12.23
N VAL A 197 -0.42 -1.17 13.25
CA VAL A 197 -1.85 -0.91 13.06
C VAL A 197 -2.05 0.58 13.32
N GLU A 198 -2.20 1.33 12.26
CA GLU A 198 -2.32 2.79 12.28
C GLU A 198 -3.77 3.15 12.66
N SER A 199 -3.94 3.92 13.72
CA SER A 199 -5.23 4.12 14.39
C SER A 199 -6.22 4.98 13.62
N TYR A 200 -5.74 5.84 12.70
CA TYR A 200 -6.63 6.58 11.81
C TYR A 200 -7.19 5.71 10.68
N LEU A 201 -6.49 4.62 10.33
CA LEU A 201 -6.95 3.62 9.37
C LEU A 201 -7.77 2.52 10.05
N CYS A 202 -7.29 2.00 11.17
CA CYS A 202 -7.84 0.88 11.91
C CYS A 202 -7.90 1.21 13.40
N ASP A 203 -8.96 1.89 13.83
CA ASP A 203 -9.13 2.32 15.21
C ASP A 203 -9.39 1.14 16.19
N LYS A 204 -9.44 1.45 17.47
CA LYS A 204 -9.65 0.47 18.56
C LYS A 204 -10.95 -0.35 18.47
N THR A 205 -11.87 -0.01 17.58
CA THR A 205 -13.12 -0.76 17.34
C THR A 205 -12.97 -1.84 16.28
N THR A 206 -11.85 -1.86 15.55
CA THR A 206 -11.60 -2.78 14.44
C THR A 206 -11.15 -4.17 14.93
N GLU A 207 -11.44 -5.19 14.11
CA GLU A 207 -11.02 -6.57 14.40
C GLU A 207 -9.49 -6.70 14.44
N VAL A 208 -8.76 -6.01 13.55
CA VAL A 208 -7.29 -6.07 13.51
C VAL A 208 -6.66 -5.48 14.77
N TYR A 209 -7.20 -4.37 15.26
CA TYR A 209 -6.73 -3.76 16.50
C TYR A 209 -6.89 -4.73 17.70
N SER A 210 -8.07 -5.35 17.80
CA SER A 210 -8.33 -6.38 18.80
C SER A 210 -7.44 -7.62 18.62
N ALA A 211 -7.20 -8.05 17.38
CA ALA A 211 -6.34 -9.20 17.10
C ALA A 211 -4.90 -8.97 17.57
N VAL A 212 -4.32 -7.78 17.26
CA VAL A 212 -2.94 -7.45 17.68
C VAL A 212 -2.82 -7.36 19.20
N LYS A 213 -3.80 -6.81 19.90
CA LYS A 213 -3.83 -6.78 21.37
C LYS A 213 -3.85 -8.16 22.02
N ASN A 214 -4.35 -9.17 21.33
CA ASN A 214 -4.42 -10.54 21.81
C ASN A 214 -3.23 -11.42 21.40
N LEU A 215 -2.27 -10.89 20.64
CA LEU A 215 -1.05 -11.60 20.24
C LEU A 215 -0.22 -12.02 21.45
N LYS A 216 0.48 -13.12 21.27
CA LYS A 216 1.49 -13.62 22.21
C LYS A 216 2.82 -13.76 21.51
N ILE A 217 3.89 -13.50 22.22
CA ILE A 217 5.24 -13.77 21.73
C ILE A 217 5.34 -15.28 21.40
N GLY A 218 5.79 -15.57 20.18
CA GLY A 218 5.85 -16.92 19.62
C GLY A 218 4.67 -17.32 18.73
N ASP A 219 3.59 -16.53 18.68
CA ASP A 219 2.50 -16.79 17.74
C ASP A 219 3.01 -16.74 16.31
N THR A 220 2.51 -17.67 15.47
CA THR A 220 2.72 -17.60 14.02
C THR A 220 1.48 -16.97 13.39
N ILE A 221 1.69 -15.92 12.61
CA ILE A 221 0.60 -15.11 12.04
C ILE A 221 0.75 -14.94 10.53
N ASP A 222 -0.40 -14.77 9.86
CA ASP A 222 -0.50 -14.20 8.54
C ASP A 222 -1.14 -12.81 8.66
N MET A 223 -0.70 -11.87 7.82
CA MET A 223 -1.15 -10.48 7.87
C MET A 223 -1.42 -9.97 6.46
N GLU A 224 -2.34 -9.00 6.37
CA GLU A 224 -2.57 -8.21 5.17
C GLU A 224 -2.62 -6.72 5.54
N GLY A 225 -2.21 -5.87 4.61
CA GLY A 225 -2.20 -4.42 4.81
C GLY A 225 -1.58 -3.69 3.63
N PHE A 226 -1.27 -2.42 3.81
CA PHE A 226 -0.65 -1.58 2.78
C PHE A 226 0.84 -1.42 3.05
N LEU A 227 1.65 -1.53 1.99
CA LEU A 227 3.10 -1.46 2.09
C LEU A 227 3.57 0.00 2.16
N TYR A 228 3.31 0.62 3.31
CA TYR A 228 3.71 1.98 3.62
C TYR A 228 5.20 2.07 3.98
N TRP A 229 5.77 3.25 3.82
CA TRP A 229 7.19 3.52 4.06
C TRP A 229 7.39 4.69 5.04
N TYR A 230 8.21 4.51 6.06
CA TYR A 230 8.65 5.59 6.93
C TYR A 230 10.08 5.34 7.39
N ASN A 231 11.06 5.99 6.73
CA ASN A 231 12.49 5.71 6.93
C ASN A 231 12.88 4.23 6.76
N GLY A 232 12.11 3.51 5.95
CA GLY A 232 12.17 2.07 5.74
C GLY A 232 10.78 1.45 5.65
N VAL A 233 10.73 0.14 5.53
CA VAL A 233 9.47 -0.62 5.45
C VAL A 233 8.70 -0.47 6.76
N ASN A 234 7.48 0.06 6.68
CA ASN A 234 6.55 0.23 7.82
C ASN A 234 5.11 -0.08 7.38
N PRO A 235 4.76 -1.35 7.13
CA PRO A 235 3.45 -1.71 6.62
C PRO A 235 2.34 -1.36 7.61
N HIS A 236 1.26 -0.76 7.09
CA HIS A 236 0.03 -0.50 7.83
C HIS A 236 -0.92 -1.68 7.72
N ILE A 237 -1.01 -2.47 8.78
CA ILE A 237 -1.71 -3.74 8.80
C ILE A 237 -3.21 -3.55 9.05
N THR A 238 -4.02 -4.20 8.21
CA THR A 238 -5.50 -4.14 8.28
C THR A 238 -6.13 -5.48 8.63
N SER A 239 -5.35 -6.57 8.63
CA SER A 239 -5.82 -7.90 9.02
C SER A 239 -4.68 -8.72 9.62
N VAL A 240 -4.98 -9.43 10.71
CA VAL A 240 -4.07 -10.38 11.37
C VAL A 240 -4.81 -11.67 11.66
N LYS A 241 -4.19 -12.80 11.30
CA LYS A 241 -4.73 -14.13 11.55
C LYS A 241 -3.67 -15.01 12.21
N VAL A 242 -3.93 -15.44 13.43
CA VAL A 242 -3.11 -16.45 14.15
C VAL A 242 -3.38 -17.83 13.56
N LYS A 243 -2.31 -18.60 13.32
CA LYS A 243 -2.38 -19.99 12.79
C LYS A 243 -2.59 -21.02 13.87
#